data_afa92b8d6517116a6b42f21ef0cbda39
#
_entry.id   afa92b8d6517116a6b42f21ef0cbda39
#
_cell.length_a   1.000
_cell.length_b   1.000
_cell.length_c   1.000
_cell.angle_alpha   90.00
_cell.angle_beta   90.00
_cell.angle_gamma   90.00
#
_symmetry.space_group_name_H-M   'P 1'
#
loop_
_entity.id
_entity.type
_entity.pdbx_description
1 polymer ?
#
loop_
_entity_poly.entity_id
_entity_poly.type
_entity_poly.pdbx_seq_one_letter_code
_entity_poly.pdbx_strand_id
1 'polypeptide(L)'
;MTALPSPPVTAPSFGKFFLPGPTDVHPEVLAAMQRPMIGHRSRAMEEMLQRMAAPLGALFRTSRPVLVGTTSATGFMEMAVRNGVRNRALSIVNGSFSERFAKLVAACGKESVRLEVPLGSAVEPDMLRDALRRNRVDAVTVVHSETSTGVLQDVAAFADVVREFDDVLLLVDAVTSLAGSPVEPDAWGLDFTLTGSQKALALPPGLALAVASERMMERANTLPARGLYFDLITFAAATEKFQPTNTPALSLFFALEAQLARIAREGGVEARWARHEAMRRRVESWAAEQGIDYLPRAGRRSWTVSCLTLPAGKSAKAVTTALKQAGWTIGSGYGALKDSTIRIGHMGDHTTAALDALLPLLAAALQ
;
A
#
# COMPACT_ATOMS: atom_id res chain seq x y z
N MET A 1 -35.52 25.30 -10.49
CA MET A 1 -34.27 24.51 -10.38
C MET A 1 -34.66 23.04 -10.51
N THR A 2 -34.47 22.44 -11.67
CA THR A 2 -34.72 21.02 -11.90
C THR A 2 -33.58 20.24 -11.21
N ALA A 3 -33.94 19.38 -10.26
CA ALA A 3 -33.01 18.47 -9.63
C ALA A 3 -32.33 17.60 -10.71
N LEU A 4 -31.02 17.56 -10.73
CA LEU A 4 -30.28 16.63 -11.59
C LEU A 4 -30.74 15.20 -11.23
N PRO A 5 -31.12 14.36 -12.20
CA PRO A 5 -31.44 12.97 -11.92
C PRO A 5 -30.19 12.30 -11.36
N SER A 6 -30.27 11.75 -10.15
CA SER A 6 -29.24 10.91 -9.59
C SER A 6 -29.06 9.71 -10.53
N PRO A 7 -27.85 9.47 -11.09
CA PRO A 7 -27.64 8.26 -11.86
C PRO A 7 -27.87 7.05 -10.96
N PRO A 8 -28.47 5.97 -11.48
CA PRO A 8 -28.56 4.72 -10.72
C PRO A 8 -27.14 4.21 -10.48
N VAL A 9 -26.58 4.52 -9.32
CA VAL A 9 -25.35 3.91 -8.86
C VAL A 9 -25.71 2.51 -8.39
N THR A 10 -25.71 1.54 -9.30
CA THR A 10 -25.61 0.15 -8.92
C THR A 10 -24.20 -0.08 -8.42
N ALA A 11 -23.97 0.27 -7.15
CA ALA A 11 -22.74 -0.13 -6.48
C ALA A 11 -22.66 -1.66 -6.50
N PRO A 12 -21.51 -2.27 -6.87
CA PRO A 12 -21.34 -3.70 -6.76
C PRO A 12 -21.61 -4.09 -5.31
N SER A 13 -22.28 -5.23 -5.09
CA SER A 13 -22.49 -5.74 -3.74
C SER A 13 -21.13 -6.04 -3.11
N PHE A 14 -21.01 -5.77 -1.81
CA PHE A 14 -19.79 -6.07 -1.04
C PHE A 14 -19.28 -7.50 -1.32
N GLY A 15 -17.96 -7.66 -1.47
CA GLY A 15 -17.31 -8.94 -1.78
C GLY A 15 -17.11 -9.24 -3.26
N LYS A 16 -17.54 -8.36 -4.19
CA LYS A 16 -17.41 -8.57 -5.66
C LYS A 16 -16.46 -7.58 -6.35
N PHE A 17 -15.75 -6.76 -5.59
CA PHE A 17 -14.92 -5.68 -6.12
C PHE A 17 -13.43 -5.98 -5.91
N PHE A 18 -12.86 -6.84 -6.77
CA PHE A 18 -11.47 -7.31 -6.72
C PHE A 18 -10.49 -6.42 -7.49
N LEU A 19 -10.66 -5.09 -7.42
CA LEU A 19 -9.65 -4.16 -7.95
C LEU A 19 -8.38 -4.16 -7.08
N PRO A 20 -7.20 -3.94 -7.68
CA PRO A 20 -5.95 -3.75 -6.93
C PRO A 20 -5.87 -2.41 -6.17
N GLY A 21 -7.00 -1.88 -5.76
CA GLY A 21 -7.20 -0.65 -5.04
C GLY A 21 -7.72 0.52 -5.91
N PRO A 22 -8.67 1.34 -5.36
CA PRO A 22 -9.23 1.11 -4.03
C PRO A 22 -9.92 -0.25 -3.94
N THR A 23 -9.94 -0.84 -2.74
CA THR A 23 -10.62 -2.11 -2.48
C THR A 23 -12.02 -1.88 -1.91
N ASP A 24 -12.79 -2.97 -1.78
CA ASP A 24 -14.08 -2.97 -1.11
C ASP A 24 -13.95 -2.52 0.36
N VAL A 25 -14.97 -1.84 0.85
CA VAL A 25 -15.05 -1.38 2.25
C VAL A 25 -16.23 -2.04 2.93
N HIS A 26 -15.97 -2.67 4.08
CA HIS A 26 -17.01 -3.38 4.82
C HIS A 26 -18.12 -2.43 5.28
N PRO A 27 -19.42 -2.84 5.22
CA PRO A 27 -20.56 -2.00 5.61
C PRO A 27 -20.46 -1.42 7.02
N GLU A 28 -19.92 -2.18 7.99
CA GLU A 28 -19.69 -1.70 9.37
C GLU A 28 -18.71 -0.51 9.40
N VAL A 29 -17.69 -0.52 8.56
CA VAL A 29 -16.71 0.57 8.44
C VAL A 29 -17.34 1.80 7.80
N LEU A 30 -18.16 1.61 6.75
CA LEU A 30 -18.91 2.71 6.12
C LEU A 30 -19.93 3.32 7.10
N ALA A 31 -20.62 2.50 7.90
CA ALA A 31 -21.57 2.98 8.92
C ALA A 31 -20.87 3.82 10.00
N ALA A 32 -19.64 3.46 10.39
CA ALA A 32 -18.87 4.24 11.36
C ALA A 32 -18.60 5.68 10.90
N MET A 33 -18.52 5.92 9.59
CA MET A 33 -18.30 7.26 9.01
C MET A 33 -19.47 8.21 9.25
N GLN A 34 -20.66 7.71 9.59
CA GLN A 34 -21.86 8.49 9.85
C GLN A 34 -21.95 9.01 11.30
N ARG A 35 -20.95 8.73 12.13
CA ARG A 35 -20.90 9.24 13.51
C ARG A 35 -20.92 10.77 13.52
N PRO A 36 -21.54 11.40 14.53
CA PRO A 36 -21.56 12.86 14.69
C PRO A 36 -20.13 13.43 14.71
N MET A 37 -19.97 14.62 14.12
CA MET A 37 -18.68 15.33 14.16
C MET A 37 -18.28 15.69 15.56
N ILE A 38 -16.98 15.61 15.84
CA ILE A 38 -16.35 16.05 17.09
C ILE A 38 -15.34 17.17 16.79
N GLY A 39 -15.01 17.98 17.78
CA GLY A 39 -13.92 18.95 17.62
C GLY A 39 -12.57 18.24 17.47
N HIS A 40 -11.83 18.53 16.40
CA HIS A 40 -10.54 17.87 16.13
C HIS A 40 -9.44 18.16 17.17
N ARG A 41 -9.65 19.12 18.07
CA ARG A 41 -8.78 19.45 19.23
C ARG A 41 -9.47 19.21 20.55
N SER A 42 -10.57 18.45 20.55
CA SER A 42 -11.33 18.13 21.76
C SER A 42 -10.75 16.89 22.46
N ARG A 43 -11.11 16.74 23.72
CA ARG A 43 -10.80 15.53 24.49
C ARG A 43 -11.33 14.24 23.84
N ALA A 44 -12.48 14.31 23.18
CA ALA A 44 -13.04 13.16 22.44
C ALA A 44 -12.11 12.71 21.29
N MET A 45 -11.45 13.64 20.60
CA MET A 45 -10.45 13.31 19.56
C MET A 45 -9.19 12.70 20.19
N GLU A 46 -8.69 13.27 21.27
CA GLU A 46 -7.53 12.75 22.00
C GLU A 46 -7.79 11.32 22.48
N GLU A 47 -8.91 11.07 23.14
CA GLU A 47 -9.29 9.74 23.61
C GLU A 47 -9.44 8.73 22.46
N MET A 48 -9.95 9.14 21.29
CA MET A 48 -10.03 8.29 20.11
C MET A 48 -8.63 7.92 19.61
N LEU A 49 -7.71 8.87 19.49
CA LEU A 49 -6.33 8.61 19.06
C LEU A 49 -5.58 7.73 20.07
N GLN A 50 -5.79 7.91 21.37
CA GLN A 50 -5.26 7.05 22.42
C GLN A 50 -5.73 5.60 22.28
N ARG A 51 -7.03 5.37 22.02
CA ARG A 51 -7.56 4.02 21.79
C ARG A 51 -7.01 3.37 20.55
N MET A 52 -6.68 4.14 19.51
CA MET A 52 -6.12 3.62 18.25
C MET A 52 -4.61 3.34 18.34
N ALA A 53 -3.87 3.93 19.27
CA ALA A 53 -2.41 3.86 19.29
C ALA A 53 -1.89 2.41 19.37
N ALA A 54 -2.34 1.61 20.33
CA ALA A 54 -1.92 0.22 20.45
C ALA A 54 -2.36 -0.67 19.27
N PRO A 55 -3.62 -0.61 18.77
CA PRO A 55 -4.02 -1.30 17.55
C PRO A 55 -3.20 -0.91 16.30
N LEU A 56 -2.84 0.36 16.16
CA LEU A 56 -1.98 0.81 15.07
C LEU A 56 -0.55 0.26 15.20
N GLY A 57 0.01 0.29 16.40
CA GLY A 57 1.31 -0.34 16.67
C GLY A 57 1.31 -1.84 16.33
N ALA A 58 0.27 -2.57 16.73
CA ALA A 58 0.11 -3.97 16.40
C ALA A 58 -0.01 -4.20 14.89
N LEU A 59 -0.77 -3.36 14.18
CA LEU A 59 -0.91 -3.42 12.72
C LEU A 59 0.43 -3.23 11.98
N PHE A 60 1.27 -2.30 12.45
CA PHE A 60 2.59 -2.01 11.88
C PHE A 60 3.70 -2.89 12.44
N ARG A 61 3.43 -3.74 13.43
CA ARG A 61 4.46 -4.54 14.13
C ARG A 61 5.57 -3.64 14.67
N THR A 62 5.19 -2.56 15.35
CA THR A 62 6.11 -1.54 15.84
C THR A 62 5.74 -1.03 17.23
N SER A 63 6.76 -0.66 17.99
CA SER A 63 6.62 0.11 19.23
C SER A 63 6.63 1.63 19.00
N ARG A 64 6.96 2.07 17.77
CA ARG A 64 7.06 3.49 17.41
C ARG A 64 5.66 4.11 17.25
N PRO A 65 5.50 5.42 17.49
CA PRO A 65 4.27 6.12 17.18
C PRO A 65 3.89 6.00 15.69
N VAL A 66 2.65 5.62 15.40
CA VAL A 66 2.13 5.57 14.03
C VAL A 66 1.50 6.90 13.67
N LEU A 67 2.07 7.57 12.68
CA LEU A 67 1.58 8.82 12.15
C LEU A 67 0.36 8.58 11.26
N VAL A 68 -0.70 9.38 11.41
CA VAL A 68 -1.90 9.31 10.57
C VAL A 68 -2.18 10.68 9.96
N GLY A 69 -2.20 10.76 8.64
CA GLY A 69 -2.42 12.01 7.90
C GLY A 69 -3.59 11.92 6.92
N THR A 70 -4.32 13.04 6.80
CA THR A 70 -5.38 13.20 5.79
C THR A 70 -4.76 13.54 4.44
N THR A 71 -4.37 12.50 3.71
CA THR A 71 -3.73 12.61 2.40
C THR A 71 -3.77 11.25 1.68
N SER A 72 -3.44 11.22 0.41
CA SER A 72 -3.09 9.96 -0.25
C SER A 72 -1.69 9.49 0.19
N ALA A 73 -1.40 8.20 0.04
CA ALA A 73 -0.06 7.67 0.32
C ALA A 73 1.07 8.39 -0.44
N THR A 74 0.77 8.97 -1.62
CA THR A 74 1.71 9.80 -2.38
C THR A 74 2.21 11.00 -1.56
N GLY A 75 1.36 11.59 -0.69
CA GLY A 75 1.80 12.65 0.22
C GLY A 75 2.82 12.16 1.25
N PHE A 76 2.67 10.93 1.76
CA PHE A 76 3.66 10.37 2.69
C PHE A 76 4.92 9.84 1.98
N MET A 77 4.86 9.50 0.68
CA MET A 77 6.07 9.35 -0.15
C MET A 77 6.83 10.68 -0.23
N GLU A 78 6.12 11.80 -0.43
CA GLU A 78 6.74 13.14 -0.43
C GLU A 78 7.31 13.48 0.95
N MET A 79 6.59 13.16 2.04
CA MET A 79 7.11 13.29 3.41
C MET A 79 8.42 12.52 3.57
N ALA A 80 8.48 11.27 3.15
CA ALA A 80 9.68 10.44 3.22
C ALA A 80 10.87 11.09 2.52
N VAL A 81 10.68 11.59 1.30
CA VAL A 81 11.74 12.26 0.52
C VAL A 81 12.18 13.55 1.17
N ARG A 82 11.24 14.46 1.53
CA ARG A 82 11.56 15.78 2.10
C ARG A 82 12.27 15.70 3.43
N ASN A 83 11.96 14.67 4.23
CA ASN A 83 12.51 14.50 5.58
C ASN A 83 13.65 13.50 5.66
N GLY A 84 13.86 12.63 4.64
CA GLY A 84 14.86 11.57 4.66
C GLY A 84 16.01 11.75 3.67
N VAL A 85 15.78 12.44 2.54
CA VAL A 85 16.78 12.58 1.48
C VAL A 85 17.47 13.95 1.55
N ARG A 86 18.80 13.94 1.73
CA ARG A 86 19.59 15.20 1.70
C ARG A 86 19.80 15.67 0.27
N ASN A 87 20.39 14.82 -0.57
CA ASN A 87 20.79 15.19 -1.92
C ASN A 87 20.36 14.15 -2.96
N ARG A 88 20.61 12.86 -2.70
CA ARG A 88 20.48 11.78 -3.68
C ARG A 88 19.85 10.54 -3.08
N ALA A 89 18.90 9.94 -3.78
CA ALA A 89 18.37 8.63 -3.42
C ALA A 89 18.57 7.62 -4.55
N LEU A 90 18.86 6.36 -4.19
CA LEU A 90 18.79 5.22 -5.10
C LEU A 90 17.33 4.74 -5.13
N SER A 91 16.67 4.91 -6.26
CA SER A 91 15.28 4.50 -6.45
C SER A 91 15.23 3.15 -7.16
N ILE A 92 14.70 2.12 -6.48
CA ILE A 92 14.41 0.82 -7.08
C ILE A 92 13.16 0.96 -7.93
N VAL A 93 13.25 0.63 -9.25
CA VAL A 93 12.17 0.81 -10.21
C VAL A 93 11.86 -0.51 -10.91
N ASN A 94 10.67 -1.06 -10.65
CA ASN A 94 10.18 -2.31 -11.22
C ASN A 94 8.68 -2.25 -11.60
N GLY A 95 8.15 -1.04 -11.68
CA GLY A 95 6.77 -0.78 -12.08
C GLY A 95 6.34 0.67 -11.90
N SER A 96 5.05 0.93 -12.03
CA SER A 96 4.51 2.30 -12.10
C SER A 96 4.52 3.05 -10.77
N PHE A 97 4.42 2.35 -9.63
CA PHE A 97 4.41 3.01 -8.32
C PHE A 97 5.82 3.28 -7.83
N SER A 98 6.76 2.39 -8.09
CA SER A 98 8.18 2.62 -7.87
C SER A 98 8.73 3.72 -8.79
N GLU A 99 8.28 3.80 -10.05
CA GLU A 99 8.52 4.92 -10.94
C GLU A 99 8.00 6.26 -10.38
N ARG A 100 6.80 6.24 -9.76
CA ARG A 100 6.26 7.42 -9.09
C ARG A 100 7.14 7.87 -7.93
N PHE A 101 7.67 6.94 -7.13
CA PHE A 101 8.55 7.27 -6.01
C PHE A 101 9.85 7.91 -6.52
N ALA A 102 10.46 7.36 -7.58
CA ALA A 102 11.63 7.94 -8.23
C ALA A 102 11.36 9.37 -8.77
N LYS A 103 10.19 9.59 -9.40
CA LYS A 103 9.77 10.93 -9.86
C LYS A 103 9.55 11.90 -8.71
N LEU A 104 9.05 11.43 -7.57
CA LEU A 104 8.89 12.25 -6.36
C LEU A 104 10.23 12.70 -5.80
N VAL A 105 11.27 11.87 -5.82
CA VAL A 105 12.63 12.26 -5.43
C VAL A 105 13.07 13.47 -6.26
N ALA A 106 12.91 13.41 -7.59
CA ALA A 106 13.25 14.51 -8.48
C ALA A 106 12.35 15.76 -8.26
N ALA A 107 11.04 15.56 -8.08
CA ALA A 107 10.10 16.65 -7.81
C ALA A 107 10.37 17.40 -6.50
N CYS A 108 10.97 16.72 -5.52
CA CYS A 108 11.46 17.35 -4.29
C CYS A 108 12.82 18.05 -4.43
N GLY A 109 13.35 18.19 -5.66
CA GLY A 109 14.63 18.82 -5.93
C GLY A 109 15.84 17.97 -5.54
N LYS A 110 15.68 16.65 -5.46
CA LYS A 110 16.75 15.68 -5.14
C LYS A 110 17.11 14.87 -6.38
N GLU A 111 18.34 14.36 -6.42
CA GLU A 111 18.77 13.48 -7.51
C GLU A 111 18.25 12.05 -7.28
N SER A 112 17.57 11.47 -8.29
CA SER A 112 17.14 10.08 -8.30
C SER A 112 18.08 9.25 -9.14
N VAL A 113 18.95 8.48 -8.50
CA VAL A 113 19.72 7.41 -9.14
C VAL A 113 18.80 6.20 -9.28
N ARG A 114 18.72 5.61 -10.47
CA ARG A 114 17.73 4.55 -10.75
C ARG A 114 18.40 3.18 -10.81
N LEU A 115 17.83 2.23 -10.08
CA LEU A 115 18.08 0.79 -10.22
C LEU A 115 16.85 0.16 -10.84
N GLU A 116 16.87 -0.02 -12.16
CA GLU A 116 15.74 -0.51 -12.94
C GLU A 116 15.89 -1.98 -13.30
N VAL A 117 14.77 -2.70 -13.24
CA VAL A 117 14.65 -4.08 -13.72
C VAL A 117 13.42 -4.22 -14.63
N PRO A 118 13.36 -5.22 -15.51
CA PRO A 118 12.21 -5.46 -16.35
C PRO A 118 10.91 -5.61 -15.55
N LEU A 119 9.79 -5.20 -16.14
CA LEU A 119 8.46 -5.33 -15.52
C LEU A 119 8.18 -6.82 -15.20
N GLY A 120 7.72 -7.09 -13.98
CA GLY A 120 7.52 -8.45 -13.47
C GLY A 120 8.75 -9.04 -12.77
N SER A 121 9.90 -8.37 -12.83
CA SER A 121 11.12 -8.78 -12.11
C SER A 121 11.25 -8.10 -10.76
N ALA A 122 11.82 -8.80 -9.79
CA ALA A 122 12.27 -8.24 -8.52
C ALA A 122 13.77 -7.87 -8.62
N VAL A 123 14.18 -6.89 -7.84
CA VAL A 123 15.61 -6.62 -7.61
C VAL A 123 16.15 -7.66 -6.61
N GLU A 124 17.34 -8.18 -6.88
CA GLU A 124 18.01 -9.07 -5.93
C GLU A 124 18.93 -8.25 -5.00
N PRO A 125 19.14 -8.71 -3.75
CA PRO A 125 19.97 -7.99 -2.77
C PRO A 125 21.36 -7.62 -3.27
N ASP A 126 22.03 -8.49 -4.03
CA ASP A 126 23.35 -8.21 -4.61
C ASP A 126 23.31 -7.09 -5.65
N MET A 127 22.23 -6.97 -6.44
CA MET A 127 22.07 -5.85 -7.37
C MET A 127 21.98 -4.51 -6.63
N LEU A 128 21.27 -4.50 -5.49
CA LEU A 128 21.17 -3.32 -4.62
C LEU A 128 22.54 -2.97 -4.03
N ARG A 129 23.26 -3.96 -3.49
CA ARG A 129 24.61 -3.78 -2.91
C ARG A 129 25.58 -3.21 -3.94
N ASP A 130 25.60 -3.74 -5.15
CA ASP A 130 26.44 -3.25 -6.23
C ASP A 130 26.07 -1.85 -6.69
N ALA A 131 24.78 -1.52 -6.70
CA ALA A 131 24.34 -0.16 -7.03
C ALA A 131 24.78 0.84 -5.94
N LEU A 132 24.68 0.48 -4.66
CA LEU A 132 25.12 1.32 -3.54
C LEU A 132 26.64 1.51 -3.52
N ARG A 133 27.44 0.49 -3.85
CA ARG A 133 28.89 0.61 -4.00
C ARG A 133 29.32 1.58 -5.10
N ARG A 134 28.55 1.62 -6.20
CA ARG A 134 28.85 2.48 -7.37
C ARG A 134 28.31 3.91 -7.23
N ASN A 135 27.35 4.13 -6.34
CA ASN A 135 26.67 5.40 -6.22
C ASN A 135 26.65 5.88 -4.77
N ARG A 136 27.22 7.06 -4.54
CA ARG A 136 27.10 7.69 -3.22
C ARG A 136 25.71 8.31 -3.10
N VAL A 137 24.85 7.68 -2.32
CA VAL A 137 23.47 8.12 -2.04
C VAL A 137 23.25 8.20 -0.53
N ASP A 138 22.21 8.91 -0.11
CA ASP A 138 21.87 9.08 1.30
C ASP A 138 20.53 8.42 1.68
N ALA A 139 19.84 7.84 0.70
CA ALA A 139 18.64 7.04 0.92
C ALA A 139 18.40 6.04 -0.23
N VAL A 140 17.66 4.97 0.06
CA VAL A 140 17.06 4.03 -0.91
C VAL A 140 15.55 4.18 -0.83
N THR A 141 14.87 4.29 -1.98
CA THR A 141 13.40 4.22 -2.05
C THR A 141 12.97 2.91 -2.71
N VAL A 142 12.00 2.24 -2.10
CA VAL A 142 11.48 0.96 -2.59
C VAL A 142 9.97 0.86 -2.40
N VAL A 143 9.28 0.23 -3.36
CA VAL A 143 7.90 -0.23 -3.21
C VAL A 143 7.93 -1.71 -2.88
N HIS A 144 7.47 -2.08 -1.68
CA HIS A 144 7.51 -3.47 -1.20
C HIS A 144 6.65 -4.39 -2.07
N SER A 145 5.41 -4.00 -2.35
CA SER A 145 4.50 -4.73 -3.26
C SER A 145 4.08 -3.81 -4.41
N GLU A 146 4.68 -4.01 -5.58
CA GLU A 146 4.40 -3.22 -6.78
C GLU A 146 3.05 -3.62 -7.41
N THR A 147 2.03 -2.81 -7.21
CA THR A 147 0.65 -3.11 -7.62
C THR A 147 0.48 -3.25 -9.14
N SER A 148 1.31 -2.58 -9.91
CA SER A 148 1.20 -2.59 -11.39
C SER A 148 1.67 -3.91 -11.99
N THR A 149 2.58 -4.62 -11.33
CA THR A 149 3.21 -5.86 -11.81
C THR A 149 2.92 -7.08 -10.95
N GLY A 150 2.42 -6.88 -9.71
CA GLY A 150 2.22 -7.96 -8.74
C GLY A 150 3.52 -8.48 -8.11
N VAL A 151 4.64 -7.77 -8.28
CA VAL A 151 5.94 -8.17 -7.71
C VAL A 151 6.01 -7.81 -6.22
N LEU A 152 6.54 -8.71 -5.41
CA LEU A 152 6.93 -8.50 -4.01
C LEU A 152 8.45 -8.43 -3.92
N GLN A 153 8.99 -7.32 -3.41
CA GLN A 153 10.41 -7.14 -3.13
C GLN A 153 10.78 -7.73 -1.78
N ASP A 154 12.03 -8.15 -1.63
CA ASP A 154 12.58 -8.65 -0.38
C ASP A 154 13.15 -7.50 0.46
N VAL A 155 12.25 -6.73 1.08
CA VAL A 155 12.62 -5.53 1.84
C VAL A 155 13.44 -5.87 3.08
N ALA A 156 13.22 -7.03 3.69
CA ALA A 156 14.06 -7.49 4.82
C ALA A 156 15.53 -7.67 4.39
N ALA A 157 15.76 -8.37 3.28
CA ALA A 157 17.12 -8.53 2.74
C ALA A 157 17.71 -7.19 2.24
N PHE A 158 16.87 -6.27 1.74
CA PHE A 158 17.35 -4.92 1.39
C PHE A 158 17.78 -4.11 2.62
N ALA A 159 17.09 -4.26 3.74
CA ALA A 159 17.48 -3.63 4.99
C ALA A 159 18.83 -4.14 5.48
N ASP A 160 19.11 -5.46 5.33
CA ASP A 160 20.42 -6.03 5.64
C ASP A 160 21.52 -5.40 4.76
N VAL A 161 21.27 -5.29 3.46
CA VAL A 161 22.22 -4.64 2.53
C VAL A 161 22.44 -3.17 2.87
N VAL A 162 21.35 -2.42 3.13
CA VAL A 162 21.47 -0.97 3.42
C VAL A 162 22.26 -0.72 4.70
N ARG A 163 22.18 -1.60 5.70
CA ARG A 163 22.99 -1.51 6.93
C ARG A 163 24.50 -1.66 6.72
N GLU A 164 24.95 -2.21 5.58
CA GLU A 164 26.37 -2.23 5.21
C GLU A 164 26.91 -0.84 4.82
N PHE A 165 26.04 0.15 4.63
CA PHE A 165 26.40 1.49 4.17
C PHE A 165 26.02 2.53 5.21
N ASP A 166 27.02 3.24 5.71
CA ASP A 166 26.83 4.29 6.70
C ASP A 166 25.91 5.40 6.12
N ASP A 167 25.01 5.90 6.99
CA ASP A 167 24.20 7.07 6.73
C ASP A 167 23.23 6.96 5.51
N VAL A 168 22.93 5.73 5.06
CA VAL A 168 21.89 5.48 4.05
C VAL A 168 20.60 5.05 4.76
N LEU A 169 19.48 5.73 4.45
CA LEU A 169 18.14 5.39 4.96
C LEU A 169 17.37 4.50 3.98
N LEU A 170 16.54 3.60 4.49
CA LEU A 170 15.62 2.79 3.69
C LEU A 170 14.18 3.31 3.84
N LEU A 171 13.63 3.88 2.74
CA LEU A 171 12.28 4.46 2.67
C LEU A 171 11.36 3.51 1.90
N VAL A 172 10.38 2.96 2.60
CA VAL A 172 9.54 1.86 2.10
C VAL A 172 8.11 2.29 1.89
N ASP A 173 7.63 2.17 0.64
CA ASP A 173 6.21 2.18 0.33
C ASP A 173 5.64 0.77 0.53
N ALA A 174 4.86 0.59 1.59
CA ALA A 174 4.12 -0.62 1.90
C ALA A 174 2.61 -0.48 1.64
N VAL A 175 2.21 0.42 0.75
CA VAL A 175 0.79 0.74 0.48
C VAL A 175 -0.02 -0.50 0.14
N THR A 176 0.52 -1.38 -0.69
CA THR A 176 -0.20 -2.57 -1.17
C THR A 176 0.05 -3.81 -0.28
N SER A 177 1.07 -3.80 0.55
CA SER A 177 1.48 -4.94 1.38
C SER A 177 1.06 -4.84 2.85
N LEU A 178 1.14 -3.67 3.48
CA LEU A 178 0.82 -3.52 4.90
C LEU A 178 -0.64 -3.93 5.17
N ALA A 179 -0.85 -4.67 6.24
CA ALA A 179 -2.09 -5.37 6.60
C ALA A 179 -2.45 -6.57 5.68
N GLY A 180 -1.74 -6.82 4.60
CA GLY A 180 -2.01 -7.94 3.68
C GLY A 180 -0.87 -8.95 3.54
N SER A 181 0.33 -8.59 3.96
CA SER A 181 1.50 -9.47 4.05
C SER A 181 2.41 -8.99 5.17
N PRO A 182 3.38 -9.79 5.63
CA PRO A 182 4.34 -9.37 6.63
C PRO A 182 5.04 -8.07 6.23
N VAL A 183 4.99 -7.08 7.12
CA VAL A 183 5.76 -5.83 7.09
C VAL A 183 6.12 -5.54 8.54
N GLU A 184 7.39 -5.63 8.86
CA GLU A 184 7.88 -5.57 10.24
C GLU A 184 8.96 -4.49 10.40
N PRO A 185 8.57 -3.20 10.46
CA PRO A 185 9.51 -2.08 10.46
C PRO A 185 10.56 -2.13 11.56
N ASP A 186 10.20 -2.58 12.78
CA ASP A 186 11.15 -2.68 13.88
C ASP A 186 12.10 -3.86 13.69
N ALA A 187 11.59 -5.05 13.40
CA ALA A 187 12.38 -6.25 13.23
C ALA A 187 13.33 -6.16 12.02
N TRP A 188 12.88 -5.54 10.94
CA TRP A 188 13.72 -5.35 9.73
C TRP A 188 14.58 -4.08 9.81
N GLY A 189 14.40 -3.21 10.80
CA GLY A 189 15.17 -1.98 10.96
C GLY A 189 14.91 -0.94 9.86
N LEU A 190 13.65 -0.82 9.42
CA LEU A 190 13.26 0.13 8.37
C LEU A 190 13.24 1.56 8.91
N ASP A 191 13.73 2.52 8.12
CA ASP A 191 13.81 3.91 8.55
C ASP A 191 12.51 4.67 8.38
N PHE A 192 11.78 4.46 7.27
CA PHE A 192 10.46 5.01 7.07
C PHE A 192 9.59 4.00 6.32
N THR A 193 8.44 3.66 6.88
CA THR A 193 7.48 2.74 6.25
C THR A 193 6.12 3.40 6.19
N LEU A 194 5.57 3.53 4.99
CA LEU A 194 4.27 4.16 4.77
C LEU A 194 3.25 3.23 4.15
N THR A 195 1.97 3.52 4.40
CA THR A 195 0.84 2.86 3.74
C THR A 195 -0.30 3.84 3.45
N GLY A 196 -1.30 3.36 2.71
CA GLY A 196 -2.54 4.09 2.41
C GLY A 196 -3.78 3.31 2.81
N SER A 197 -4.85 4.02 3.11
CA SER A 197 -6.11 3.46 3.63
C SER A 197 -6.83 2.52 2.66
N GLN A 198 -6.72 2.74 1.35
CA GLN A 198 -7.56 2.16 0.30
C GLN A 198 -7.09 0.80 -0.26
N LYS A 199 -6.15 0.14 0.40
CA LYS A 199 -5.57 -1.15 -0.01
C LYS A 199 -5.93 -2.23 1.00
N ALA A 200 -4.96 -3.06 1.42
CA ALA A 200 -5.22 -4.16 2.35
C ALA A 200 -5.80 -3.72 3.71
N LEU A 201 -5.70 -2.45 4.07
CA LEU A 201 -6.36 -1.87 5.24
C LEU A 201 -7.88 -1.73 5.06
N ALA A 202 -8.42 -1.82 3.84
CA ALA A 202 -9.84 -1.84 3.49
C ALA A 202 -10.65 -0.68 4.04
N LEU A 203 -10.13 0.53 3.87
CA LEU A 203 -10.80 1.79 4.18
C LEU A 203 -11.06 2.60 2.90
N PRO A 204 -11.97 3.56 2.91
CA PRO A 204 -12.05 4.53 1.84
C PRO A 204 -10.72 5.26 1.65
N PRO A 205 -10.36 5.69 0.42
CA PRO A 205 -9.15 6.47 0.19
C PRO A 205 -9.21 7.81 0.93
N GLY A 206 -8.06 8.31 1.40
CA GLY A 206 -7.95 9.63 2.02
C GLY A 206 -7.10 9.69 3.30
N LEU A 207 -6.64 8.54 3.83
CA LEU A 207 -5.64 8.49 4.89
C LEU A 207 -4.35 7.87 4.38
N ALA A 208 -3.22 8.41 4.85
CA ALA A 208 -1.92 7.78 4.81
C ALA A 208 -1.42 7.58 6.25
N LEU A 209 -0.71 6.46 6.47
CA LEU A 209 -0.13 6.11 7.76
C LEU A 209 1.36 5.84 7.56
N ALA A 210 2.18 6.15 8.56
CA ALA A 210 3.60 5.84 8.52
C ALA A 210 4.21 5.67 9.91
N VAL A 211 5.39 5.01 9.92
CA VAL A 211 6.29 4.96 11.06
C VAL A 211 7.68 5.41 10.64
N ALA A 212 8.41 6.06 11.55
CA ALA A 212 9.75 6.56 11.33
C ALA A 212 10.72 6.01 12.40
N SER A 213 11.95 5.68 12.01
CA SER A 213 13.03 5.31 12.93
C SER A 213 13.63 6.55 13.61
N GLU A 214 14.39 6.33 14.69
CA GLU A 214 15.19 7.40 15.31
C GLU A 214 16.16 8.01 14.31
N ARG A 215 16.84 7.19 13.49
CA ARG A 215 17.73 7.65 12.41
C ARG A 215 17.01 8.56 11.40
N MET A 216 15.76 8.22 11.06
CA MET A 216 14.93 9.07 10.18
C MET A 216 14.56 10.38 10.86
N MET A 217 14.21 10.36 12.15
CA MET A 217 13.92 11.57 12.94
C MET A 217 15.15 12.46 13.09
N GLU A 218 16.31 11.89 13.40
CA GLU A 218 17.59 12.61 13.45
C GLU A 218 17.91 13.26 12.10
N ARG A 219 17.76 12.50 11.00
CA ARG A 219 17.94 13.02 9.64
C ARG A 219 17.01 14.21 9.37
N ALA A 220 15.73 14.06 9.68
CA ALA A 220 14.73 15.12 9.48
C ALA A 220 15.08 16.41 10.23
N ASN A 221 15.59 16.31 11.46
CA ASN A 221 16.02 17.47 12.26
C ASN A 221 17.15 18.28 11.59
N THR A 222 17.99 17.63 10.76
CA THR A 222 19.09 18.31 10.08
C THR A 222 18.70 18.94 8.74
N LEU A 223 17.51 18.62 8.21
CA LEU A 223 17.09 19.04 6.88
C LEU A 223 16.30 20.34 6.92
N PRO A 224 16.69 21.37 6.12
CA PRO A 224 15.85 22.53 5.88
C PRO A 224 14.71 22.19 4.91
N ALA A 225 13.68 23.03 4.88
CA ALA A 225 12.62 23.00 3.85
C ALA A 225 11.84 21.68 3.75
N ARG A 226 11.55 21.03 4.90
CA ARG A 226 10.71 19.83 4.98
C ARG A 226 9.26 20.07 4.54
N GLY A 227 8.89 21.33 4.33
CA GLY A 227 7.52 21.77 4.07
C GLY A 227 6.74 21.98 5.36
N LEU A 228 5.57 22.59 5.26
CA LEU A 228 4.68 22.78 6.41
C LEU A 228 3.77 21.55 6.62
N TYR A 229 3.15 21.08 5.54
CA TYR A 229 2.11 20.05 5.62
C TYR A 229 2.69 18.65 5.88
N PHE A 230 3.88 18.35 5.36
CA PHE A 230 4.55 17.06 5.48
C PHE A 230 5.82 17.14 6.34
N ASP A 231 5.87 18.04 7.30
CA ASP A 231 6.96 18.09 8.29
C ASP A 231 6.85 16.92 9.27
N LEU A 232 7.75 15.95 9.17
CA LEU A 232 7.78 14.75 10.00
C LEU A 232 7.91 15.08 11.49
N ILE A 233 8.71 16.11 11.83
CA ILE A 233 8.93 16.52 13.22
C ILE A 233 7.62 17.04 13.83
N THR A 234 6.90 17.87 13.09
CA THR A 234 5.58 18.37 13.51
C THR A 234 4.57 17.25 13.65
N PHE A 235 4.56 16.26 12.72
CA PHE A 235 3.69 15.09 12.81
C PHE A 235 3.99 14.25 14.05
N ALA A 236 5.26 13.94 14.32
CA ALA A 236 5.67 13.16 15.48
C ALA A 236 5.26 13.84 16.78
N ALA A 237 5.57 15.14 16.94
CA ALA A 237 5.23 15.91 18.13
C ALA A 237 3.70 16.02 18.37
N ALA A 238 2.89 16.05 17.33
CA ALA A 238 1.43 16.03 17.45
C ALA A 238 0.93 14.63 17.83
N THR A 239 1.48 13.56 17.23
CA THR A 239 1.12 12.17 17.51
C THR A 239 1.41 11.79 18.96
N GLU A 240 2.54 12.21 19.52
CA GLU A 240 2.90 12.01 20.94
C GLU A 240 1.88 12.63 21.90
N LYS A 241 1.22 13.72 21.48
CA LYS A 241 0.17 14.40 22.24
C LYS A 241 -1.24 13.89 21.93
N PHE A 242 -1.37 12.84 21.13
CA PHE A 242 -2.64 12.34 20.62
C PHE A 242 -3.48 13.44 19.95
N GLN A 243 -2.85 14.25 19.12
CA GLN A 243 -3.49 15.33 18.38
C GLN A 243 -3.17 15.27 16.90
N PRO A 244 -4.10 15.67 16.02
CA PRO A 244 -3.79 15.81 14.59
C PRO A 244 -2.99 17.12 14.36
N THR A 245 -2.09 17.12 13.38
CA THR A 245 -1.35 18.31 12.98
C THR A 245 -2.24 19.41 12.39
N ASN A 246 -3.25 19.00 11.63
CA ASN A 246 -4.20 19.86 10.91
C ASN A 246 -5.62 19.34 11.14
N THR A 247 -6.65 20.04 10.64
CA THR A 247 -8.02 19.54 10.68
C THR A 247 -8.11 18.26 9.84
N PRO A 248 -8.38 17.10 10.45
CA PRO A 248 -8.37 15.83 9.75
C PRO A 248 -9.73 15.50 9.13
N ALA A 249 -9.76 14.52 8.22
CA ALA A 249 -10.99 13.91 7.73
C ALA A 249 -11.61 13.02 8.81
N LEU A 250 -12.34 13.59 9.77
CA LEU A 250 -12.86 12.91 10.96
C LEU A 250 -13.64 11.63 10.65
N SER A 251 -14.48 11.62 9.61
CA SER A 251 -15.23 10.44 9.19
C SER A 251 -14.29 9.26 8.82
N LEU A 252 -13.14 9.55 8.23
CA LEU A 252 -12.13 8.50 7.94
C LEU A 252 -11.41 8.02 9.21
N PHE A 253 -11.25 8.86 10.22
CA PHE A 253 -10.73 8.43 11.51
C PHE A 253 -11.72 7.53 12.25
N PHE A 254 -13.03 7.82 12.17
CA PHE A 254 -14.07 6.92 12.68
C PHE A 254 -14.06 5.57 11.97
N ALA A 255 -13.88 5.59 10.64
CA ALA A 255 -13.72 4.36 9.84
C ALA A 255 -12.46 3.58 10.24
N LEU A 256 -11.33 4.27 10.47
CA LEU A 256 -10.08 3.65 10.89
C LEU A 256 -10.23 2.97 12.27
N GLU A 257 -10.85 3.63 13.25
CA GLU A 257 -11.11 3.05 14.57
C GLU A 257 -11.96 1.77 14.44
N ALA A 258 -13.03 1.80 13.64
CA ALA A 258 -13.88 0.63 13.38
C ALA A 258 -13.13 -0.51 12.68
N GLN A 259 -12.29 -0.20 11.70
CA GLN A 259 -11.52 -1.22 10.98
C GLN A 259 -10.45 -1.86 11.85
N LEU A 260 -9.76 -1.09 12.70
CA LEU A 260 -8.81 -1.64 13.67
C LEU A 260 -9.49 -2.62 14.63
N ALA A 261 -10.69 -2.28 15.12
CA ALA A 261 -11.49 -3.17 15.96
C ALA A 261 -11.91 -4.46 15.19
N ARG A 262 -12.22 -4.36 13.90
CA ARG A 262 -12.51 -5.53 13.04
C ARG A 262 -11.30 -6.42 12.87
N ILE A 263 -10.12 -5.85 12.57
CA ILE A 263 -8.87 -6.59 12.45
C ILE A 263 -8.54 -7.33 13.77
N ALA A 264 -8.76 -6.69 14.91
CA ALA A 264 -8.57 -7.34 16.21
C ALA A 264 -9.55 -8.52 16.42
N ARG A 265 -10.83 -8.39 16.03
CA ARG A 265 -11.82 -9.49 16.09
C ARG A 265 -11.51 -10.63 15.11
N GLU A 266 -10.85 -10.35 14.00
CA GLU A 266 -10.38 -11.34 13.02
C GLU A 266 -9.23 -12.20 13.59
N GLY A 267 -8.58 -11.79 14.67
CA GLY A 267 -7.41 -12.44 15.26
C GLY A 267 -6.10 -11.68 15.03
N GLY A 268 -6.20 -10.38 14.70
CA GLY A 268 -5.05 -9.53 14.50
C GLY A 268 -4.51 -9.53 13.07
N VAL A 269 -3.35 -8.88 12.90
CA VAL A 269 -2.74 -8.71 11.57
C VAL A 269 -2.23 -10.03 11.00
N GLU A 270 -1.78 -10.96 11.83
CA GLU A 270 -1.28 -12.27 11.42
C GLU A 270 -2.39 -13.15 10.80
N ALA A 271 -3.58 -13.15 11.41
CA ALA A 271 -4.73 -13.84 10.85
C ALA A 271 -5.11 -13.25 9.48
N ARG A 272 -4.99 -11.93 9.34
CA ARG A 272 -5.21 -11.21 8.10
C ARG A 272 -4.17 -11.59 7.03
N TRP A 273 -2.89 -11.67 7.38
CA TRP A 273 -1.83 -12.16 6.48
C TRP A 273 -2.11 -13.60 6.02
N ALA A 274 -2.44 -14.49 6.94
CA ALA A 274 -2.75 -15.88 6.61
C ALA A 274 -3.91 -16.00 5.60
N ARG A 275 -4.95 -15.17 5.75
CA ARG A 275 -6.08 -15.13 4.81
C ARG A 275 -5.64 -14.62 3.42
N HIS A 276 -4.82 -13.58 3.35
CA HIS A 276 -4.30 -13.06 2.09
C HIS A 276 -3.38 -14.09 1.41
N GLU A 277 -2.52 -14.76 2.16
CA GLU A 277 -1.68 -15.83 1.64
C GLU A 277 -2.51 -17.00 1.09
N ALA A 278 -3.56 -17.40 1.79
CA ALA A 278 -4.47 -18.44 1.31
C ALA A 278 -5.13 -18.05 -0.02
N MET A 279 -5.60 -16.80 -0.15
CA MET A 279 -6.16 -16.30 -1.41
C MET A 279 -5.13 -16.25 -2.53
N ARG A 280 -3.89 -15.80 -2.25
CA ARG A 280 -2.79 -15.83 -3.22
C ARG A 280 -2.54 -17.24 -3.74
N ARG A 281 -2.36 -18.20 -2.82
CA ARG A 281 -2.15 -19.63 -3.17
C ARG A 281 -3.31 -20.19 -3.98
N ARG A 282 -4.55 -19.80 -3.65
CA ARG A 282 -5.73 -20.22 -4.40
C ARG A 282 -5.73 -19.72 -5.84
N VAL A 283 -5.34 -18.45 -6.08
CA VAL A 283 -5.19 -17.94 -7.45
C VAL A 283 -4.03 -18.63 -8.17
N GLU A 284 -2.92 -18.91 -7.48
CA GLU A 284 -1.78 -19.63 -8.07
C GLU A 284 -2.17 -21.03 -8.56
N SER A 285 -2.88 -21.82 -7.73
CA SER A 285 -3.37 -23.14 -8.11
C SER A 285 -4.33 -23.06 -9.29
N TRP A 286 -5.29 -22.13 -9.23
CA TRP A 286 -6.25 -21.93 -10.32
C TRP A 286 -5.57 -21.50 -11.63
N ALA A 287 -4.61 -20.59 -11.59
CA ALA A 287 -3.90 -20.15 -12.78
C ALA A 287 -3.12 -21.30 -13.43
N ALA A 288 -2.46 -22.15 -12.62
CA ALA A 288 -1.78 -23.34 -13.10
C ALA A 288 -2.75 -24.35 -13.76
N GLU A 289 -3.92 -24.58 -13.15
CA GLU A 289 -4.99 -25.43 -13.70
C GLU A 289 -5.52 -24.90 -15.05
N GLN A 290 -5.55 -23.58 -15.22
CA GLN A 290 -6.01 -22.93 -16.46
C GLN A 290 -4.88 -22.72 -17.51
N GLY A 291 -3.62 -23.05 -17.18
CA GLY A 291 -2.47 -22.78 -18.06
C GLY A 291 -2.20 -21.28 -18.24
N ILE A 292 -2.47 -20.46 -17.21
CA ILE A 292 -2.29 -19.00 -17.22
C ILE A 292 -1.02 -18.64 -16.47
N ASP A 293 -0.15 -17.88 -17.09
CA ASP A 293 1.11 -17.44 -16.49
C ASP A 293 0.93 -16.24 -15.58
N TYR A 294 1.66 -16.24 -14.47
CA TYR A 294 1.90 -15.05 -13.67
C TYR A 294 2.97 -14.16 -14.31
N LEU A 295 2.78 -12.85 -14.28
CA LEU A 295 3.83 -11.92 -14.67
C LEU A 295 5.07 -12.04 -13.76
N PRO A 296 4.95 -12.00 -12.39
CA PRO A 296 6.08 -12.23 -11.52
C PRO A 296 6.38 -13.71 -11.32
N ARG A 297 7.68 -14.05 -11.21
CA ARG A 297 8.12 -15.41 -10.91
C ARG A 297 7.63 -15.91 -9.54
N ALA A 298 7.58 -17.23 -9.36
CA ALA A 298 7.32 -17.84 -8.06
C ALA A 298 8.31 -17.32 -6.99
N GLY A 299 7.82 -17.16 -5.75
CA GLY A 299 8.60 -16.62 -4.62
C GLY A 299 8.70 -15.09 -4.59
N ARG A 300 8.33 -14.40 -5.69
CA ARG A 300 8.30 -12.92 -5.76
C ARG A 300 6.91 -12.38 -6.10
N ARG A 301 5.85 -13.12 -5.76
CA ARG A 301 4.45 -12.76 -6.00
C ARG A 301 3.86 -12.02 -4.80
N SER A 302 3.16 -10.93 -5.06
CA SER A 302 2.42 -10.19 -4.04
C SER A 302 1.35 -11.07 -3.37
N TRP A 303 1.15 -10.89 -2.06
CA TRP A 303 0.11 -11.59 -1.31
C TRP A 303 -1.28 -10.97 -1.49
N THR A 304 -1.34 -9.78 -2.06
CA THR A 304 -2.56 -8.96 -2.13
C THR A 304 -3.04 -8.71 -3.56
N VAL A 305 -2.17 -8.92 -4.56
CA VAL A 305 -2.46 -8.69 -5.98
C VAL A 305 -1.84 -9.79 -6.82
N SER A 306 -2.66 -10.50 -7.57
CA SER A 306 -2.21 -11.41 -8.63
C SER A 306 -2.23 -10.69 -9.98
N CYS A 307 -1.08 -10.58 -10.64
CA CYS A 307 -0.94 -10.07 -12.00
C CYS A 307 -0.70 -11.25 -12.95
N LEU A 308 -1.67 -11.48 -13.84
CA LEU A 308 -1.69 -12.62 -14.75
C LEU A 308 -1.49 -12.16 -16.19
N THR A 309 -0.64 -12.85 -16.92
CA THR A 309 -0.42 -12.61 -18.36
C THR A 309 -1.54 -13.24 -19.16
N LEU A 310 -2.16 -12.46 -20.04
CA LEU A 310 -3.22 -12.98 -20.89
C LEU A 310 -2.66 -13.90 -22.00
N PRO A 311 -3.35 -15.00 -22.30
CA PRO A 311 -3.04 -15.82 -23.45
C PRO A 311 -3.12 -15.01 -24.77
N ALA A 312 -2.37 -15.42 -25.78
CA ALA A 312 -2.37 -14.78 -27.09
C ALA A 312 -3.80 -14.65 -27.66
N GLY A 313 -4.13 -13.49 -28.20
CA GLY A 313 -5.44 -13.18 -28.78
C GLY A 313 -6.52 -12.81 -27.77
N LYS A 314 -6.27 -12.87 -26.44
CA LYS A 314 -7.23 -12.42 -25.43
C LYS A 314 -7.02 -10.94 -25.09
N SER A 315 -8.13 -10.25 -24.80
CA SER A 315 -8.16 -8.82 -24.48
C SER A 315 -8.50 -8.58 -23.02
N ALA A 316 -7.66 -7.86 -22.28
CA ALA A 316 -7.93 -7.45 -20.92
C ALA A 316 -9.27 -6.70 -20.79
N LYS A 317 -9.58 -5.85 -21.80
CA LYS A 317 -10.84 -5.11 -21.85
C LYS A 317 -12.05 -6.06 -22.02
N ALA A 318 -11.95 -7.09 -22.86
CA ALA A 318 -13.04 -8.07 -23.04
C ALA A 318 -13.31 -8.83 -21.74
N VAL A 319 -12.25 -9.35 -21.11
CA VAL A 319 -12.33 -10.10 -19.84
C VAL A 319 -12.96 -9.24 -18.72
N THR A 320 -12.45 -8.01 -18.53
CA THR A 320 -12.98 -7.12 -17.48
C THR A 320 -14.42 -6.69 -17.75
N THR A 321 -14.81 -6.53 -19.03
CA THR A 321 -16.19 -6.20 -19.42
C THR A 321 -17.12 -7.36 -19.14
N ALA A 322 -16.76 -8.59 -19.51
CA ALA A 322 -17.57 -9.80 -19.24
C ALA A 322 -17.81 -9.99 -17.74
N LEU A 323 -16.77 -9.85 -16.92
CA LEU A 323 -16.91 -9.92 -15.46
C LEU A 323 -17.80 -8.81 -14.90
N LYS A 324 -17.68 -7.59 -15.43
CA LYS A 324 -18.54 -6.47 -15.00
C LYS A 324 -20.01 -6.74 -15.32
N GLN A 325 -20.32 -7.33 -16.46
CA GLN A 325 -21.68 -7.76 -16.82
C GLN A 325 -22.21 -8.84 -15.86
N ALA A 326 -21.34 -9.70 -15.35
CA ALA A 326 -21.66 -10.69 -14.31
C ALA A 326 -21.69 -10.09 -12.88
N GLY A 327 -21.52 -8.75 -12.73
CA GLY A 327 -21.55 -8.05 -11.45
C GLY A 327 -20.23 -8.10 -10.66
N TRP A 328 -19.12 -8.50 -11.28
CA TRP A 328 -17.80 -8.58 -10.67
C TRP A 328 -16.83 -7.58 -11.27
N THR A 329 -15.89 -7.10 -10.48
CA THR A 329 -14.89 -6.13 -10.96
C THR A 329 -13.49 -6.63 -10.64
N ILE A 330 -12.63 -6.72 -11.68
CA ILE A 330 -11.17 -6.90 -11.56
C ILE A 330 -10.44 -5.79 -12.31
N GLY A 331 -9.12 -5.67 -12.12
CA GLY A 331 -8.30 -4.71 -12.85
C GLY A 331 -7.78 -5.26 -14.19
N SER A 332 -7.75 -4.43 -15.24
CA SER A 332 -6.84 -4.64 -16.36
C SER A 332 -5.40 -4.42 -15.90
N GLY A 333 -4.41 -4.69 -16.75
CA GLY A 333 -3.03 -4.28 -16.52
C GLY A 333 -2.89 -2.78 -16.26
N TYR A 334 -1.69 -2.32 -15.99
CA TYR A 334 -1.40 -0.90 -15.72
C TYR A 334 -0.24 -0.41 -16.59
N GLY A 335 -0.32 0.83 -17.08
CA GLY A 335 0.72 1.41 -17.94
C GLY A 335 0.97 0.56 -19.19
N ALA A 336 2.22 0.19 -19.43
CA ALA A 336 2.62 -0.63 -20.58
C ALA A 336 2.01 -2.05 -20.58
N LEU A 337 1.53 -2.54 -19.45
CA LEU A 337 0.92 -3.87 -19.30
C LEU A 337 -0.60 -3.86 -19.47
N LYS A 338 -1.21 -2.70 -19.80
CA LYS A 338 -2.65 -2.46 -19.78
C LYS A 338 -3.46 -3.50 -20.56
N ASP A 339 -2.97 -3.90 -21.72
CA ASP A 339 -3.70 -4.77 -22.64
C ASP A 339 -3.25 -6.24 -22.60
N SER A 340 -2.06 -6.50 -22.00
CA SER A 340 -1.45 -7.83 -21.94
C SER A 340 -1.63 -8.58 -20.63
N THR A 341 -2.15 -7.91 -19.59
CA THR A 341 -2.34 -8.52 -18.28
C THR A 341 -3.68 -8.16 -17.65
N ILE A 342 -4.12 -8.97 -16.70
CA ILE A 342 -5.20 -8.67 -15.77
C ILE A 342 -4.68 -8.73 -14.34
N ARG A 343 -5.34 -8.02 -13.41
CA ARG A 343 -4.96 -8.02 -12.02
C ARG A 343 -6.16 -8.31 -11.12
N ILE A 344 -5.98 -9.25 -10.21
CA ILE A 344 -6.96 -9.60 -9.17
C ILE A 344 -6.45 -9.03 -7.86
N GLY A 345 -7.15 -8.04 -7.32
CA GLY A 345 -6.86 -7.45 -6.01
C GLY A 345 -7.59 -8.22 -4.91
N HIS A 346 -7.02 -9.35 -4.48
CA HIS A 346 -7.56 -10.16 -3.38
C HIS A 346 -7.05 -9.62 -2.04
N MET A 347 -7.42 -8.38 -1.71
CA MET A 347 -6.92 -7.65 -0.53
C MET A 347 -8.06 -7.12 0.34
N GLY A 348 -7.69 -6.66 1.52
CA GLY A 348 -8.66 -6.03 2.42
C GLY A 348 -9.56 -7.05 3.11
N ASP A 349 -10.86 -6.87 3.04
CA ASP A 349 -11.84 -7.73 3.70
C ASP A 349 -12.41 -8.84 2.78
N HIS A 350 -11.80 -9.06 1.61
CA HIS A 350 -12.16 -10.19 0.75
C HIS A 350 -11.90 -11.53 1.44
N THR A 351 -12.73 -12.51 1.10
CA THR A 351 -12.67 -13.88 1.63
C THR A 351 -12.30 -14.88 0.53
N THR A 352 -11.76 -16.02 0.93
CA THR A 352 -11.52 -17.15 0.00
C THR A 352 -12.80 -17.60 -0.70
N ALA A 353 -13.94 -17.61 0.00
CA ALA A 353 -15.23 -17.96 -0.60
C ALA A 353 -15.67 -16.99 -1.70
N ALA A 354 -15.47 -15.67 -1.51
CA ALA A 354 -15.75 -14.69 -2.57
C ALA A 354 -14.80 -14.87 -3.77
N LEU A 355 -13.53 -15.18 -3.51
CA LEU A 355 -12.56 -15.48 -4.56
C LEU A 355 -12.96 -16.75 -5.34
N ASP A 356 -13.35 -17.82 -4.64
CA ASP A 356 -13.79 -19.08 -5.26
C ASP A 356 -15.05 -18.89 -6.15
N ALA A 357 -15.91 -17.93 -5.81
CA ALA A 357 -17.05 -17.56 -6.66
C ALA A 357 -16.63 -16.74 -7.90
N LEU A 358 -15.54 -15.96 -7.84
CA LEU A 358 -15.00 -15.18 -8.97
C LEU A 358 -14.30 -16.09 -10.00
N LEU A 359 -13.46 -17.04 -9.56
CA LEU A 359 -12.53 -17.77 -10.42
C LEU A 359 -13.20 -18.55 -11.57
N PRO A 360 -14.37 -19.24 -11.40
CA PRO A 360 -15.07 -19.87 -12.51
C PRO A 360 -15.57 -18.88 -13.57
N LEU A 361 -16.03 -17.69 -13.15
CA LEU A 361 -16.47 -16.63 -14.07
C LEU A 361 -15.29 -16.05 -14.85
N LEU A 362 -14.13 -15.92 -14.20
CA LEU A 362 -12.92 -15.50 -14.87
C LEU A 362 -12.44 -16.54 -15.88
N ALA A 363 -12.51 -17.85 -15.54
CA ALA A 363 -12.19 -18.93 -16.49
C ALA A 363 -13.09 -18.87 -17.72
N ALA A 364 -14.41 -18.69 -17.55
CA ALA A 364 -15.34 -18.53 -18.66
C ALA A 364 -15.05 -17.28 -19.53
N ALA A 365 -14.64 -16.16 -18.90
CA ALA A 365 -14.31 -14.93 -19.63
C ALA A 365 -12.98 -15.02 -20.39
N LEU A 366 -12.15 -16.01 -20.10
CA LEU A 366 -10.86 -16.30 -20.76
C LEU A 366 -10.99 -17.34 -21.89
N GLN A 367 -12.11 -18.07 -22.02
CA GLN A 367 -12.42 -18.93 -23.16
C GLN A 367 -12.82 -18.12 -24.37
#